data_670fa351f5109b26094bf1c8a13a11a8
#
_entry.id   670fa351f5109b26094bf1c8a13a11a8
#
_cell.length_a   1.000
_cell.length_b   1.000
_cell.length_c   1.000
_cell.angle_alpha   90.00
_cell.angle_beta   90.00
_cell.angle_gamma   90.00
#
_symmetry.space_group_name_H-M   'P 1'
#
loop_
_entity.id
_entity.type
_entity.pdbx_description
1 polymer ?
#
loop_
_entity_poly.entity_id
_entity_poly.type
_entity_poly.pdbx_seq_one_letter_code
_entity_poly.pdbx_strand_id
1 'polypeptide(L)'
;MKIYFLSALIVLLQLSISNVALGQVQTPQLSPVCEVNQTVGLTEINISYSRPSKRNRVIFGGVVPYNEMWRLGANKNSMITIPEEIYFKQDTLPKGTYALFAKPSEDKWELVFYSE
;
A
#
# COMPACT_ATOMS: atom_id res chain seq x y z
N MET A 1 -58.85 7.01 24.73
CA MET A 1 -57.67 7.25 25.60
C MET A 1 -56.70 6.06 25.65
N LYS A 2 -57.15 4.80 25.79
CA LYS A 2 -56.26 3.62 25.85
C LYS A 2 -55.47 3.31 24.53
N ILE A 3 -56.03 3.60 23.36
CA ILE A 3 -55.43 3.34 22.05
C ILE A 3 -54.23 4.26 21.79
N TYR A 4 -54.33 5.53 22.17
CA TYR A 4 -53.22 6.50 22.00
C TYR A 4 -52.05 6.23 22.94
N PHE A 5 -52.32 5.65 24.12
CA PHE A 5 -51.27 5.24 25.05
C PHE A 5 -50.46 4.06 24.54
N LEU A 6 -51.13 3.10 23.88
CA LEU A 6 -50.45 1.93 23.29
C LEU A 6 -49.62 2.29 22.06
N SER A 7 -50.11 3.21 21.22
CA SER A 7 -49.35 3.71 20.06
C SER A 7 -48.13 4.54 20.47
N ALA A 8 -48.25 5.37 21.50
CA ALA A 8 -47.11 6.12 22.04
C ALA A 8 -46.05 5.20 22.65
N LEU A 9 -46.43 4.14 23.32
CA LEU A 9 -45.51 3.14 23.88
C LEU A 9 -44.74 2.38 22.80
N ILE A 10 -45.38 2.03 21.69
CA ILE A 10 -44.73 1.37 20.54
C ILE A 10 -43.72 2.29 19.86
N VAL A 11 -44.03 3.55 19.69
CA VAL A 11 -43.09 4.55 19.10
C VAL A 11 -41.91 4.78 20.03
N LEU A 12 -42.09 4.84 21.34
CA LEU A 12 -40.96 4.97 22.29
C LEU A 12 -40.06 3.72 22.27
N LEU A 13 -40.62 2.52 22.11
CA LEU A 13 -39.86 1.29 22.03
C LEU A 13 -39.02 1.19 20.75
N GLN A 14 -39.50 1.75 19.63
CA GLN A 14 -38.78 1.78 18.39
C GLN A 14 -37.59 2.76 18.41
N LEU A 15 -37.68 3.87 19.12
CA LEU A 15 -36.58 4.81 19.31
C LEU A 15 -35.41 4.26 20.13
N SER A 16 -35.67 3.26 20.97
CA SER A 16 -34.65 2.66 21.82
C SER A 16 -33.74 1.64 21.11
N ILE A 17 -34.08 1.18 19.89
CA ILE A 17 -33.32 0.15 19.15
C ILE A 17 -32.27 0.72 18.20
N SER A 18 -32.23 2.02 18.01
CA SER A 18 -31.46 2.68 16.94
C SER A 18 -29.97 2.91 17.23
N ASN A 19 -29.43 2.45 18.35
CA ASN A 19 -28.02 2.70 18.72
C ASN A 19 -27.18 1.43 18.81
N VAL A 20 -27.27 0.56 17.81
CA VAL A 20 -26.22 -0.45 17.62
C VAL A 20 -25.10 0.23 16.81
N ALA A 21 -24.23 0.96 17.49
CA ALA A 21 -22.97 1.40 16.93
C ALA A 21 -22.12 0.15 16.71
N LEU A 22 -22.11 -0.36 15.47
CA LEU A 22 -21.14 -1.36 15.04
C LEU A 22 -19.78 -0.67 15.03
N GLY A 23 -19.06 -0.74 16.15
CA GLY A 23 -17.67 -0.31 16.21
C GLY A 23 -16.87 -1.15 15.22
N GLN A 24 -16.42 -0.55 14.12
CA GLN A 24 -15.48 -1.18 13.21
C GLN A 24 -14.15 -1.32 13.93
N VAL A 25 -13.79 -2.55 14.27
CA VAL A 25 -12.45 -2.84 14.78
C VAL A 25 -11.48 -2.71 13.62
N GLN A 26 -10.71 -1.61 13.59
CA GLN A 26 -9.61 -1.46 12.65
C GLN A 26 -8.42 -2.27 13.15
N THR A 27 -8.09 -3.34 12.43
CA THR A 27 -6.86 -4.10 12.69
C THR A 27 -5.69 -3.46 11.95
N PRO A 28 -4.49 -3.38 12.56
CA PRO A 28 -3.30 -2.91 11.87
C PRO A 28 -3.01 -3.75 10.63
N GLN A 29 -2.63 -3.10 9.53
CA GLN A 29 -2.24 -3.80 8.31
C GLN A 29 -0.97 -4.63 8.55
N LEU A 30 -0.97 -5.88 8.07
CA LEU A 30 0.19 -6.79 8.18
C LEU A 30 1.41 -6.29 7.39
N SER A 31 1.18 -5.45 6.39
CA SER A 31 2.20 -4.84 5.54
C SER A 31 1.86 -3.37 5.36
N PRO A 32 2.15 -2.52 6.37
CA PRO A 32 1.79 -1.11 6.32
C PRO A 32 2.49 -0.40 5.16
N VAL A 33 1.81 0.59 4.60
CA VAL A 33 2.39 1.48 3.58
C VAL A 33 3.43 2.39 4.22
N CYS A 34 4.50 2.63 3.51
CA CYS A 34 5.55 3.59 3.84
C CYS A 34 5.73 4.52 2.64
N GLU A 35 5.83 5.80 2.92
CA GLU A 35 6.20 6.83 1.94
C GLU A 35 7.50 7.49 2.38
N VAL A 36 8.41 7.64 1.43
CA VAL A 36 9.70 8.30 1.62
C VAL A 36 9.81 9.44 0.61
N ASN A 37 9.99 10.64 1.11
CA ASN A 37 10.36 11.81 0.31
C ASN A 37 11.82 12.11 0.60
N GLN A 38 12.65 12.04 -0.41
CA GLN A 38 14.08 12.26 -0.31
C GLN A 38 14.54 13.32 -1.32
N THR A 39 15.16 14.38 -0.81
CA THR A 39 15.84 15.34 -1.67
C THR A 39 17.22 14.80 -2.04
N VAL A 40 17.49 14.69 -3.33
CA VAL A 40 18.78 14.31 -3.91
C VAL A 40 19.27 15.47 -4.75
N GLY A 41 20.28 16.19 -4.26
CA GLY A 41 20.69 17.47 -4.85
C GLY A 41 19.58 18.52 -4.66
N LEU A 42 18.94 18.92 -5.75
CA LEU A 42 17.79 19.84 -5.75
C LEU A 42 16.47 19.13 -6.09
N THR A 43 16.50 17.83 -6.37
CA THR A 43 15.35 17.04 -6.83
C THR A 43 14.74 16.29 -5.67
N GLU A 44 13.43 16.45 -5.45
CA GLU A 44 12.68 15.68 -4.47
C GLU A 44 12.08 14.42 -5.12
N ILE A 45 12.52 13.25 -4.67
CA ILE A 45 12.04 11.95 -5.12
C ILE A 45 11.09 11.38 -4.07
N ASN A 46 9.90 10.93 -4.51
CA ASN A 46 8.95 10.24 -3.65
C ASN A 46 8.95 8.73 -3.98
N ILE A 47 8.98 7.90 -2.94
CA ILE A 47 8.83 6.45 -3.06
C ILE A 47 7.73 5.99 -2.11
N SER A 48 6.75 5.24 -2.63
CA SER A 48 5.68 4.60 -1.85
C SER A 48 5.77 3.09 -1.99
N TYR A 49 5.77 2.37 -0.88
CA TYR A 49 5.85 0.90 -0.87
C TYR A 49 5.22 0.31 0.39
N SER A 50 4.87 -0.99 0.35
CA SER A 50 4.39 -1.71 1.54
C SER A 50 5.53 -2.47 2.21
N ARG A 51 5.54 -2.50 3.55
CA ARG A 51 6.59 -3.09 4.39
C ARG A 51 6.15 -4.44 4.97
N PRO A 52 6.27 -5.56 4.24
CA PRO A 52 5.96 -6.88 4.76
C PRO A 52 7.02 -7.33 5.78
N SER A 53 6.57 -8.01 6.82
CA SER A 53 7.47 -8.66 7.79
C SER A 53 8.01 -9.98 7.24
N LYS A 54 9.29 -10.25 7.47
CA LYS A 54 9.97 -11.49 7.03
C LYS A 54 9.39 -12.75 7.68
N ARG A 55 9.01 -12.71 8.98
CA ARG A 55 8.41 -13.83 9.73
C ARG A 55 9.20 -15.14 9.63
N ASN A 56 10.50 -15.10 9.81
CA ASN A 56 11.44 -16.25 9.73
C ASN A 56 11.44 -16.99 8.37
N ARG A 57 10.86 -16.44 7.32
CA ARG A 57 10.86 -17.03 5.97
C ARG A 57 12.17 -16.76 5.25
N VAL A 58 12.59 -17.67 4.38
CA VAL A 58 13.61 -17.40 3.36
C VAL A 58 12.94 -16.53 2.31
N ILE A 59 13.47 -15.33 2.06
CA ILE A 59 12.86 -14.38 1.12
C ILE A 59 13.37 -14.67 -0.29
N PHE A 60 14.65 -14.41 -0.57
CA PHE A 60 15.21 -14.62 -1.90
C PHE A 60 15.53 -16.09 -2.12
N GLY A 61 15.11 -16.65 -3.25
CA GLY A 61 15.13 -18.08 -3.53
C GLY A 61 14.00 -18.88 -2.85
N GLY A 62 13.16 -18.22 -2.03
CA GLY A 62 12.03 -18.81 -1.34
C GLY A 62 10.72 -18.10 -1.69
N VAL A 63 10.27 -17.14 -0.86
CA VAL A 63 9.04 -16.38 -1.10
C VAL A 63 9.11 -15.53 -2.37
N VAL A 64 10.31 -15.08 -2.72
CA VAL A 64 10.64 -14.38 -3.96
C VAL A 64 11.61 -15.28 -4.74
N PRO A 65 11.12 -16.00 -5.76
CA PRO A 65 11.97 -16.85 -6.59
C PRO A 65 13.02 -16.05 -7.33
N TYR A 66 14.18 -16.66 -7.56
CA TYR A 66 15.20 -16.06 -8.42
C TYR A 66 14.76 -16.10 -9.89
N ASN A 67 15.21 -15.11 -10.63
CA ASN A 67 14.94 -14.94 -12.06
C ASN A 67 13.46 -14.71 -12.43
N GLU A 68 12.61 -14.42 -11.46
CA GLU A 68 11.21 -14.02 -11.67
C GLU A 68 10.98 -12.55 -11.32
N MET A 69 9.98 -11.96 -11.97
CA MET A 69 9.61 -10.57 -11.71
C MET A 69 8.95 -10.44 -10.34
N TRP A 70 9.46 -9.54 -9.52
CA TRP A 70 8.95 -9.22 -8.19
C TRP A 70 8.59 -7.74 -8.09
N ARG A 71 7.42 -7.43 -7.52
CA ARG A 71 6.89 -6.06 -7.36
C ARG A 71 7.51 -5.25 -6.21
N LEU A 72 8.63 -5.68 -5.66
CA LEU A 72 9.38 -5.00 -4.59
C LEU A 72 8.55 -4.69 -3.32
N GLY A 73 7.67 -5.60 -2.92
CA GLY A 73 6.88 -5.42 -1.72
C GLY A 73 5.66 -6.31 -1.65
N ALA A 74 4.65 -5.87 -0.92
CA ALA A 74 3.37 -6.54 -0.73
C ALA A 74 2.22 -5.61 -1.11
N ASN A 75 1.01 -6.16 -1.27
CA ASN A 75 -0.22 -5.44 -1.64
C ASN A 75 -0.09 -4.73 -3.01
N LYS A 76 -0.11 -3.40 -3.02
CA LYS A 76 0.09 -2.59 -4.23
C LYS A 76 1.55 -2.61 -4.67
N ASN A 77 1.80 -2.27 -5.92
CA ASN A 77 3.16 -2.09 -6.44
C ASN A 77 3.89 -1.00 -5.66
N SER A 78 5.19 -1.16 -5.54
CA SER A 78 6.06 -0.06 -5.11
C SER A 78 6.13 0.96 -6.23
N MET A 79 5.99 2.24 -5.89
CA MET A 79 5.94 3.34 -6.85
C MET A 79 7.09 4.30 -6.57
N ILE A 80 7.61 4.90 -7.63
CA ILE A 80 8.55 6.03 -7.55
C ILE A 80 8.03 7.16 -8.42
N THR A 81 8.05 8.38 -7.86
CA THR A 81 7.75 9.61 -8.61
C THR A 81 9.00 10.44 -8.73
N ILE A 82 9.33 10.79 -9.96
CA ILE A 82 10.53 11.53 -10.36
C ILE A 82 10.06 12.80 -11.06
N PRO A 83 10.26 13.99 -10.46
CA PRO A 83 9.74 15.26 -11.00
C PRO A 83 10.51 15.79 -12.20
N GLU A 84 11.74 15.33 -12.41
CA GLU A 84 12.60 15.71 -13.52
C GLU A 84 13.37 14.50 -14.06
N GLU A 85 13.91 14.61 -15.27
CA GLU A 85 14.65 13.54 -15.92
C GLU A 85 15.93 13.20 -15.14
N ILE A 86 16.19 11.90 -14.95
CA ILE A 86 17.42 11.42 -14.29
C ILE A 86 18.23 10.53 -15.21
N TYR A 87 19.55 10.56 -15.01
CA TYR A 87 20.52 9.86 -15.86
C TYR A 87 21.19 8.75 -15.07
N PHE A 88 21.16 7.52 -15.60
CA PHE A 88 21.87 6.36 -15.07
C PHE A 88 22.96 5.94 -16.05
N LYS A 89 24.19 6.35 -15.85
CA LYS A 89 25.30 6.04 -16.76
C LYS A 89 24.98 6.41 -18.22
N GLN A 90 24.49 5.44 -19.00
CA GLN A 90 24.12 5.60 -20.41
C GLN A 90 22.61 5.64 -20.66
N ASP A 91 21.82 5.35 -19.64
CA ASP A 91 20.36 5.30 -19.70
C ASP A 91 19.75 6.57 -19.11
N THR A 92 18.63 6.98 -19.67
CA THR A 92 17.86 8.14 -19.23
C THR A 92 16.48 7.69 -18.78
N LEU A 93 16.06 8.12 -17.60
CA LEU A 93 14.71 7.92 -17.11
C LEU A 93 13.97 9.25 -17.12
N PRO A 94 12.97 9.41 -17.99
CA PRO A 94 12.15 10.63 -18.04
C PRO A 94 11.43 10.91 -16.73
N LYS A 95 11.04 12.16 -16.51
CA LYS A 95 10.16 12.52 -15.40
C LYS A 95 8.85 11.73 -15.49
N GLY A 96 8.34 11.28 -14.35
CA GLY A 96 7.10 10.50 -14.31
C GLY A 96 6.92 9.75 -13.01
N THR A 97 5.82 9.01 -12.96
CA THR A 97 5.55 8.04 -11.90
C THR A 97 5.65 6.64 -12.49
N TYR A 98 6.40 5.77 -11.82
CA TYR A 98 6.71 4.43 -12.29
C TYR A 98 6.36 3.40 -11.24
N ALA A 99 5.76 2.30 -11.67
CA ALA A 99 5.71 1.09 -10.88
C ALA A 99 7.07 0.40 -10.93
N LEU A 100 7.60 0.05 -9.74
CA LEU A 100 8.89 -0.59 -9.59
C LEU A 100 8.76 -2.09 -9.53
N PHE A 101 9.56 -2.78 -10.35
CA PHE A 101 9.75 -4.21 -10.28
C PHE A 101 11.24 -4.53 -10.22
N ALA A 102 11.55 -5.71 -9.70
CA ALA A 102 12.89 -6.25 -9.76
C ALA A 102 12.85 -7.71 -10.22
N LYS A 103 13.92 -8.13 -10.88
CA LYS A 103 14.21 -9.54 -11.15
C LYS A 103 15.49 -9.92 -10.42
N PRO A 104 15.37 -10.48 -9.21
CA PRO A 104 16.54 -10.84 -8.42
C PRO A 104 17.21 -12.11 -8.99
N SER A 105 18.52 -12.18 -8.93
CA SER A 105 19.29 -13.40 -9.08
C SER A 105 20.32 -13.48 -7.95
N GLU A 106 21.10 -14.54 -7.89
CA GLU A 106 22.12 -14.70 -6.86
C GLU A 106 23.22 -13.64 -6.97
N ASP A 107 23.60 -13.27 -8.21
CA ASP A 107 24.75 -12.40 -8.48
C ASP A 107 24.34 -10.95 -8.79
N LYS A 108 23.17 -10.74 -9.37
CA LYS A 108 22.72 -9.41 -9.81
C LYS A 108 21.23 -9.25 -9.73
N TRP A 109 20.80 -7.98 -9.68
CA TRP A 109 19.39 -7.61 -9.76
C TRP A 109 19.14 -6.70 -10.94
N GLU A 110 18.07 -6.94 -11.64
CA GLU A 110 17.58 -6.05 -12.69
C GLU A 110 16.40 -5.26 -12.13
N LEU A 111 16.45 -3.93 -12.21
CA LEU A 111 15.34 -3.06 -11.86
C LEU A 111 14.57 -2.70 -13.12
N VAL A 112 13.26 -2.72 -13.02
CA VAL A 112 12.36 -2.35 -14.11
C VAL A 112 11.45 -1.23 -13.64
N PHE A 113 11.46 -0.13 -14.40
CA PHE A 113 10.58 1.02 -14.23
C PHE A 113 9.47 0.91 -15.26
N TYR A 114 8.26 0.68 -14.81
CA TYR A 114 7.10 0.56 -15.68
C TYR A 114 6.27 1.84 -15.58
N SER A 115 6.13 2.56 -16.70
CA SER A 115 5.27 3.76 -16.77
C SER A 115 3.79 3.36 -16.76
N GLU A 116 3.01 4.00 -15.92
CA GLU A 116 1.55 3.90 -15.95
C GLU A 116 0.96 4.71 -17.10
#